data_c4eb8d5868fee0aa4fe714f57ec5f592
#
_entry.id   c4eb8d5868fee0aa4fe714f57ec5f592
#
_cell.length_a   1.000
_cell.length_b   1.000
_cell.length_c   1.000
_cell.angle_alpha   90.00
_cell.angle_beta   90.00
_cell.angle_gamma   90.00
#
_symmetry.space_group_name_H-M   'P 1'
#
loop_
_entity.id
_entity.type
_entity.pdbx_description
1 polymer ?
#
loop_
_entity_poly.entity_id
_entity_poly.type
_entity_poly.pdbx_seq_one_letter_code
_entity_poly.pdbx_strand_id
1 'polypeptide(L)'
;MEQLYHTTELIGIKDKNIKILFILKHQTHLEIRAKLDYDSPGCPHCQGKCIKYDFQKSSKIPILDCQGFPTLLLLKKRRFQCKSCQKVTVAETALVKKNCQISLPIWEKVTQLHTENMTNIAIARRLHISVSVVQRKLAQFQFEHDFTKLPKVLSWDEFSRNKGKLAFIAQNFETRSIVTILDNNRQTTIKNYFYKYPRAVRETVEVVTVDMSGSYIPITKKLFPRAKIVLDRFHIIQHLSRAMMTTRIDIMKTFDTRSLPYRSMKNHWRILQKDSRKLSLNRFFSRTFGQTVTPREVVQKTLNFSEELKFYYELYQILLFHFQEMNSKYFFELLEDNLDLVNPAFKTVFKTFL
;
A
#
# COMPACT_ATOMS: atom_id res chain seq x y z
N MET A 1 1.52 34.47 36.94
CA MET A 1 2.07 34.28 35.57
C MET A 1 2.52 32.84 35.30
N GLU A 2 3.01 32.08 36.25
CA GLU A 2 3.38 30.65 36.08
C GLU A 2 2.22 29.73 35.70
N GLN A 3 1.04 29.89 36.31
CA GLN A 3 -0.12 29.04 35.99
C GLN A 3 -0.59 29.16 34.51
N LEU A 4 -0.42 30.31 33.87
CA LEU A 4 -0.75 30.50 32.44
C LEU A 4 0.29 29.83 31.51
N TYR A 5 1.52 29.69 31.95
CA TYR A 5 2.60 29.03 31.19
C TYR A 5 2.36 27.51 31.13
N HIS A 6 1.99 26.88 32.23
CA HIS A 6 1.64 25.46 32.27
C HIS A 6 0.42 25.13 31.42
N THR A 7 -0.55 26.05 31.31
CA THR A 7 -1.74 25.87 30.48
C THR A 7 -1.42 25.86 28.97
N THR A 8 -0.45 26.67 28.53
CA THR A 8 -0.03 26.70 27.11
C THR A 8 0.71 25.44 26.71
N GLU A 9 1.52 24.86 27.60
CA GLU A 9 2.21 23.60 27.35
C GLU A 9 1.23 22.42 27.21
N LEU A 10 0.19 22.36 28.05
CA LEU A 10 -0.86 21.32 28.00
C LEU A 10 -1.60 21.28 26.65
N ILE A 11 -1.75 22.41 25.99
CA ILE A 11 -2.39 22.50 24.65
C ILE A 11 -1.38 22.45 23.50
N GLY A 12 -0.11 22.10 23.78
CA GLY A 12 0.94 21.94 22.78
C GLY A 12 1.56 23.25 22.26
N ILE A 13 1.30 24.40 22.91
CA ILE A 13 1.89 25.70 22.57
C ILE A 13 3.11 25.93 23.49
N LYS A 14 4.29 25.55 23.03
CA LYS A 14 5.56 25.64 23.79
C LYS A 14 6.28 26.98 23.68
N ASP A 15 5.73 27.96 22.94
CA ASP A 15 6.38 29.26 22.75
C ASP A 15 5.94 30.24 23.84
N LYS A 16 6.86 30.63 24.71
CA LYS A 16 6.65 31.57 25.83
C LYS A 16 6.19 32.97 25.38
N ASN A 17 6.43 33.33 24.14
CA ASN A 17 6.06 34.62 23.57
C ASN A 17 4.63 34.65 23.06
N ILE A 18 3.94 33.50 23.03
CA ILE A 18 2.53 33.41 22.68
C ILE A 18 1.71 33.59 23.95
N LYS A 19 0.97 34.70 24.02
CA LYS A 19 0.06 35.02 25.13
C LYS A 19 -1.38 34.73 24.70
N ILE A 20 -2.04 33.77 25.36
CA ILE A 20 -3.47 33.51 25.17
C ILE A 20 -4.27 34.68 25.75
N LEU A 21 -5.20 35.18 24.97
CA LEU A 21 -6.11 36.25 25.39
C LEU A 21 -7.39 35.66 25.98
N PHE A 22 -8.03 34.76 25.25
CA PHE A 22 -9.21 34.04 25.67
C PHE A 22 -9.47 32.80 24.79
N ILE A 23 -10.31 31.92 25.30
CA ILE A 23 -10.71 30.66 24.63
C ILE A 23 -12.23 30.72 24.49
N LEU A 24 -12.70 30.47 23.27
CA LEU A 24 -14.13 30.36 22.97
C LEU A 24 -14.45 28.92 22.64
N LYS A 25 -15.44 28.36 23.31
CA LYS A 25 -15.98 27.04 23.00
C LYS A 25 -17.18 27.17 22.10
N HIS A 26 -17.05 26.71 20.87
CA HIS A 26 -18.17 26.58 19.93
C HIS A 26 -18.76 25.16 20.01
N GLN A 27 -19.88 24.92 19.37
CA GLN A 27 -20.50 23.59 19.33
C GLN A 27 -19.62 22.55 18.63
N THR A 28 -18.82 22.97 17.65
CA THR A 28 -18.04 22.09 16.78
C THR A 28 -16.52 22.15 17.00
N HIS A 29 -16.01 23.19 17.66
CA HIS A 29 -14.57 23.41 17.83
C HIS A 29 -14.25 24.38 18.96
N LEU A 30 -12.99 24.41 19.34
CA LEU A 30 -12.40 25.41 20.23
C LEU A 30 -11.67 26.47 19.42
N GLU A 31 -11.89 27.74 19.72
CA GLU A 31 -11.16 28.87 19.17
C GLU A 31 -10.30 29.52 20.26
N ILE A 32 -8.98 29.49 20.08
CA ILE A 32 -8.00 30.10 20.98
C ILE A 32 -7.50 31.40 20.35
N ARG A 33 -7.78 32.56 20.95
CA ARG A 33 -7.25 33.84 20.49
C ARG A 33 -5.99 34.18 21.28
N ALA A 34 -4.89 34.44 20.56
CA ALA A 34 -3.58 34.72 21.13
C ALA A 34 -2.82 35.81 20.37
N LYS A 35 -1.81 36.35 21.04
CA LYS A 35 -0.83 37.28 20.49
C LYS A 35 0.55 36.73 20.62
N LEU A 36 1.36 36.86 19.56
CA LEU A 36 2.79 36.61 19.57
C LEU A 36 3.47 37.99 19.67
N ASP A 37 4.12 38.23 20.79
CA ASP A 37 4.83 39.48 21.04
C ASP A 37 6.07 39.25 21.87
N TYR A 38 7.18 39.78 21.40
CA TYR A 38 8.48 39.74 22.05
C TYR A 38 9.29 41.03 21.74
N ASP A 39 10.45 41.18 22.32
CA ASP A 39 11.27 42.37 22.09
C ASP A 39 11.79 42.45 20.67
N SER A 40 11.91 43.66 20.15
CA SER A 40 12.25 43.91 18.76
C SER A 40 13.61 43.31 18.39
N PRO A 41 13.70 42.37 17.42
CA PRO A 41 14.97 41.85 16.94
C PRO A 41 15.70 42.89 16.09
N GLY A 42 16.99 42.63 15.82
CA GLY A 42 17.73 43.38 14.78
C GLY A 42 17.09 43.19 13.40
N CYS A 43 17.22 44.19 12.53
CA CYS A 43 16.67 44.08 11.20
C CYS A 43 17.43 43.01 10.36
N PRO A 44 16.75 42.01 9.78
CA PRO A 44 17.42 40.98 8.98
C PRO A 44 17.97 41.49 7.66
N HIS A 45 17.64 42.73 7.24
CA HIS A 45 18.10 43.30 5.99
C HIS A 45 19.30 44.21 6.15
N CYS A 46 19.37 45.05 7.20
CA CYS A 46 20.44 46.02 7.39
C CYS A 46 21.01 46.02 8.82
N GLN A 47 20.61 45.05 9.66
CA GLN A 47 21.00 44.92 11.07
C GLN A 47 20.68 46.13 11.95
N GLY A 48 19.99 47.13 11.42
CA GLY A 48 19.57 48.34 12.16
C GLY A 48 18.51 48.00 13.25
N LYS A 49 18.31 48.96 14.17
CA LYS A 49 17.35 48.80 15.28
C LYS A 49 15.89 48.80 14.77
N CYS A 50 15.14 47.75 15.13
CA CYS A 50 13.71 47.69 14.87
C CYS A 50 12.92 48.21 16.08
N ILE A 51 11.69 48.68 15.82
CA ILE A 51 10.70 49.07 16.83
C ILE A 51 9.42 48.22 16.65
N LYS A 52 8.70 48.03 17.74
CA LYS A 52 7.35 47.43 17.68
C LYS A 52 6.43 48.35 16.88
N TYR A 53 5.82 47.85 15.80
CA TYR A 53 4.96 48.62 14.93
C TYR A 53 3.48 48.34 15.27
N ASP A 54 2.89 47.34 14.64
CA ASP A 54 1.50 46.95 14.86
C ASP A 54 1.35 45.42 14.93
N PHE A 55 0.13 44.92 14.84
CA PHE A 55 -0.14 43.48 14.69
C PHE A 55 -0.76 43.20 13.34
N GLN A 56 -0.27 42.15 12.70
CA GLN A 56 -0.92 41.65 11.49
C GLN A 56 -2.33 41.07 11.78
N LYS A 57 -3.12 40.91 10.72
CA LYS A 57 -4.41 40.16 10.79
C LYS A 57 -4.17 38.77 11.43
N SER A 58 -5.14 38.31 12.24
CA SER A 58 -5.06 37.00 12.87
C SER A 58 -4.87 35.89 11.85
N SER A 59 -3.81 35.09 12.00
CA SER A 59 -3.60 33.87 11.23
C SER A 59 -4.41 32.74 11.85
N LYS A 60 -5.15 32.00 11.04
CA LYS A 60 -5.87 30.79 11.45
C LYS A 60 -4.95 29.60 11.39
N ILE A 61 -4.60 29.01 12.52
CA ILE A 61 -3.63 27.93 12.64
C ILE A 61 -4.31 26.74 13.32
N PRO A 62 -4.57 25.64 12.61
CA PRO A 62 -5.02 24.41 13.26
C PRO A 62 -3.91 23.88 14.16
N ILE A 63 -4.30 23.48 15.37
CA ILE A 63 -3.45 22.76 16.33
C ILE A 63 -4.08 21.42 16.66
N LEU A 64 -3.38 20.56 17.41
CA LEU A 64 -3.93 19.28 17.83
C LEU A 64 -5.20 19.49 18.67
N ASP A 65 -6.12 18.53 18.58
CA ASP A 65 -7.38 18.55 19.31
C ASP A 65 -7.14 18.72 20.81
N CYS A 66 -7.90 19.58 21.43
CA CYS A 66 -7.90 19.77 22.87
C CYS A 66 -9.19 19.20 23.46
N GLN A 67 -9.06 18.27 24.41
CA GLN A 67 -10.20 17.59 25.04
C GLN A 67 -11.18 16.93 24.03
N GLY A 68 -10.67 16.43 22.90
CA GLY A 68 -11.50 15.82 21.85
C GLY A 68 -12.22 16.80 20.92
N PHE A 69 -11.98 18.12 21.07
CA PHE A 69 -12.52 19.15 20.17
C PHE A 69 -11.47 19.63 19.18
N PRO A 70 -11.81 19.71 17.88
CA PRO A 70 -11.00 20.41 16.89
C PRO A 70 -10.60 21.80 17.40
N THR A 71 -9.32 22.13 17.35
CA THR A 71 -8.84 23.36 17.97
C THR A 71 -8.17 24.28 16.94
N LEU A 72 -8.61 25.53 16.89
CA LEU A 72 -8.12 26.56 15.99
C LEU A 72 -7.48 27.69 16.78
N LEU A 73 -6.20 27.96 16.52
CA LEU A 73 -5.47 29.09 17.09
C LEU A 73 -5.58 30.30 16.15
N LEU A 74 -6.17 31.38 16.63
CA LEU A 74 -6.19 32.70 15.98
C LEU A 74 -5.02 33.52 16.52
N LEU A 75 -3.91 33.54 15.82
CA LEU A 75 -2.67 34.15 16.28
C LEU A 75 -2.47 35.53 15.61
N LYS A 76 -2.48 36.60 16.39
CA LYS A 76 -2.00 37.94 15.97
C LYS A 76 -0.50 38.01 16.21
N LYS A 77 0.28 38.16 15.15
CA LYS A 77 1.73 38.28 15.21
C LYS A 77 2.14 39.75 15.20
N ARG A 78 3.08 40.14 16.09
CA ARG A 78 3.68 41.47 16.11
C ARG A 78 4.42 41.73 14.81
N ARG A 79 4.29 42.97 14.28
CA ARG A 79 5.18 43.47 13.22
C ARG A 79 6.20 44.42 13.83
N PHE A 80 7.41 44.39 13.24
CA PHE A 80 8.51 45.24 13.61
C PHE A 80 8.94 46.08 12.42
N GLN A 81 9.14 47.39 12.60
CA GLN A 81 9.60 48.29 11.57
C GLN A 81 11.05 48.71 11.86
N CYS A 82 11.93 48.59 10.86
CA CYS A 82 13.32 49.05 10.98
C CYS A 82 13.39 50.56 10.88
N LYS A 83 14.07 51.24 11.82
CA LYS A 83 14.27 52.67 11.80
C LYS A 83 15.14 53.15 10.63
N SER A 84 16.09 52.34 10.22
CA SER A 84 17.08 52.72 9.16
C SER A 84 16.53 52.43 7.74
N CYS A 85 16.08 51.21 7.44
CA CYS A 85 15.66 50.85 6.08
C CYS A 85 14.15 50.80 5.89
N GLN A 86 13.36 51.18 6.92
CA GLN A 86 11.89 51.23 6.93
C GLN A 86 11.16 49.88 6.61
N LYS A 87 11.90 48.82 6.37
CA LYS A 87 11.31 47.49 6.08
C LYS A 87 10.60 46.95 7.31
N VAL A 88 9.47 46.29 7.04
CA VAL A 88 8.63 45.67 8.09
C VAL A 88 8.85 44.16 8.07
N THR A 89 9.08 43.60 9.26
CA THR A 89 9.18 42.15 9.49
C THR A 89 8.11 41.70 10.45
N VAL A 90 7.78 40.39 10.43
CA VAL A 90 6.72 39.80 11.26
C VAL A 90 7.37 38.88 12.28
N ALA A 91 6.85 38.86 13.50
CA ALA A 91 7.28 37.95 14.56
C ALA A 91 7.17 36.49 14.11
N GLU A 92 8.22 35.75 14.36
CA GLU A 92 8.30 34.31 14.02
C GLU A 92 8.17 33.45 15.28
N THR A 93 7.65 32.24 15.14
CA THR A 93 7.45 31.29 16.23
C THR A 93 7.84 29.88 15.76
N ALA A 94 8.35 29.07 16.66
CA ALA A 94 8.62 27.67 16.40
C ALA A 94 7.35 26.84 16.14
N LEU A 95 6.18 27.32 16.53
CA LEU A 95 4.91 26.61 16.37
C LEU A 95 4.54 26.43 14.88
N VAL A 96 4.89 27.39 14.03
CA VAL A 96 4.52 27.41 12.60
C VAL A 96 5.68 27.90 11.77
N LYS A 97 6.03 27.20 10.73
CA LYS A 97 7.06 27.65 9.77
C LYS A 97 6.67 28.96 9.11
N LYS A 98 7.67 29.77 8.75
CA LYS A 98 7.48 31.02 8.02
C LYS A 98 6.62 30.77 6.76
N ASN A 99 5.66 31.68 6.51
CA ASN A 99 4.70 31.60 5.40
C ASN A 99 3.81 30.34 5.38
N CYS A 100 3.71 29.63 6.52
CA CYS A 100 2.82 28.47 6.69
C CYS A 100 1.70 28.77 7.68
N GLN A 101 0.61 28.03 7.56
CA GLN A 101 -0.54 28.11 8.46
C GLN A 101 -0.84 26.79 9.19
N ILE A 102 -0.02 25.76 8.99
CA ILE A 102 -0.18 24.46 9.67
C ILE A 102 0.87 24.37 10.76
N SER A 103 0.44 24.05 11.97
CA SER A 103 1.34 23.91 13.12
C SER A 103 2.28 22.71 12.96
N LEU A 104 3.48 22.78 13.55
CA LEU A 104 4.44 21.67 13.53
C LEU A 104 3.89 20.38 14.17
N PRO A 105 3.18 20.42 15.32
CA PRO A 105 2.56 19.21 15.88
C PRO A 105 1.58 18.52 14.92
N ILE A 106 0.81 19.28 14.13
CA ILE A 106 -0.05 18.70 13.07
C ILE A 106 0.80 18.00 12.01
N TRP A 107 1.91 18.63 11.57
CA TRP A 107 2.82 18.01 10.60
C TRP A 107 3.42 16.69 11.11
N GLU A 108 3.81 16.64 12.38
CA GLU A 108 4.33 15.42 13.01
C GLU A 108 3.24 14.34 13.11
N LYS A 109 2.03 14.74 13.51
CA LYS A 109 0.90 13.81 13.65
C LYS A 109 0.45 13.22 12.31
N VAL A 110 0.54 13.97 11.20
CA VAL A 110 0.31 13.43 9.85
C VAL A 110 1.23 12.24 9.57
N THR A 111 2.50 12.38 9.92
CA THR A 111 3.50 11.31 9.72
C THR A 111 3.16 10.09 10.56
N GLN A 112 2.90 10.30 11.85
CA GLN A 112 2.56 9.21 12.76
C GLN A 112 1.31 8.44 12.29
N LEU A 113 0.22 9.13 11.96
CA LEU A 113 -1.01 8.48 11.49
C LEU A 113 -0.82 7.75 10.16
N HIS A 114 0.09 8.21 9.31
CA HIS A 114 0.41 7.53 8.07
C HIS A 114 1.16 6.20 8.33
N THR A 115 2.08 6.16 9.29
CA THR A 115 2.74 4.91 9.69
C THR A 115 1.79 3.92 10.37
N GLU A 116 0.67 4.39 10.92
CA GLU A 116 -0.43 3.58 11.44
C GLU A 116 -1.37 3.06 10.32
N ASN A 117 -0.97 3.16 9.04
CA ASN A 117 -1.72 2.73 7.85
C ASN A 117 -3.05 3.46 7.62
N MET A 118 -3.22 4.66 8.14
CA MET A 118 -4.41 5.47 7.85
C MET A 118 -4.35 6.06 6.43
N THR A 119 -5.50 6.11 5.76
CA THR A 119 -5.61 6.75 4.44
C THR A 119 -5.48 8.28 4.54
N ASN A 120 -5.00 8.94 3.49
CA ASN A 120 -4.88 10.41 3.45
C ASN A 120 -6.19 11.13 3.77
N ILE A 121 -7.33 10.58 3.34
CA ILE A 121 -8.67 11.12 3.63
C ILE A 121 -8.99 10.99 5.13
N ALA A 122 -8.69 9.83 5.73
CA ALA A 122 -8.92 9.61 7.15
C ALA A 122 -8.04 10.52 8.02
N ILE A 123 -6.75 10.69 7.65
CA ILE A 123 -5.82 11.61 8.32
C ILE A 123 -6.32 13.05 8.22
N ALA A 124 -6.71 13.50 7.02
CA ALA A 124 -7.22 14.85 6.79
C ALA A 124 -8.46 15.14 7.65
N ARG A 125 -9.40 14.18 7.71
CA ARG A 125 -10.62 14.27 8.53
C ARG A 125 -10.29 14.32 10.01
N ARG A 126 -9.39 13.45 10.49
CA ARG A 126 -9.01 13.38 11.91
C ARG A 126 -8.27 14.62 12.40
N LEU A 127 -7.49 15.28 11.55
CA LEU A 127 -6.70 16.46 11.90
C LEU A 127 -7.35 17.79 11.47
N HIS A 128 -8.57 17.73 10.92
CA HIS A 128 -9.34 18.90 10.45
C HIS A 128 -8.56 19.78 9.46
N ILE A 129 -7.80 19.13 8.56
CA ILE A 129 -7.02 19.77 7.49
C ILE A 129 -7.44 19.23 6.13
N SER A 130 -7.03 19.89 5.04
CA SER A 130 -7.32 19.40 3.70
C SER A 130 -6.45 18.20 3.30
N VAL A 131 -6.98 17.33 2.45
CA VAL A 131 -6.24 16.19 1.89
C VAL A 131 -4.98 16.65 1.16
N SER A 132 -5.02 17.80 0.49
CA SER A 132 -3.86 18.39 -0.20
C SER A 132 -2.73 18.79 0.77
N VAL A 133 -3.07 19.17 2.02
CA VAL A 133 -2.06 19.42 3.06
C VAL A 133 -1.38 18.13 3.46
N VAL A 134 -2.15 17.04 3.69
CA VAL A 134 -1.60 15.71 3.98
C VAL A 134 -0.66 15.24 2.85
N GLN A 135 -1.11 15.31 1.61
CA GLN A 135 -0.32 14.94 0.43
C GLN A 135 0.98 15.75 0.31
N ARG A 136 0.93 17.08 0.53
CA ARG A 136 2.13 17.94 0.54
C ARG A 136 3.12 17.54 1.62
N LYS A 137 2.63 17.13 2.80
CA LYS A 137 3.51 16.64 3.87
C LYS A 137 4.17 15.33 3.47
N LEU A 138 3.40 14.38 2.97
CA LEU A 138 3.91 13.08 2.58
C LEU A 138 4.88 13.17 1.38
N ALA A 139 4.66 14.11 0.45
CA ALA A 139 5.58 14.36 -0.66
C ALA A 139 6.95 14.91 -0.23
N GLN A 140 7.10 15.41 1.01
CA GLN A 140 8.39 15.83 1.56
C GLN A 140 9.25 14.66 2.04
N PHE A 141 8.67 13.46 2.18
CA PHE A 141 9.46 12.27 2.48
C PHE A 141 10.20 11.82 1.23
N GLN A 142 11.51 11.87 1.32
CA GLN A 142 12.38 11.27 0.32
C GLN A 142 12.86 9.92 0.86
N PHE A 143 12.68 8.88 0.06
CA PHE A 143 13.28 7.58 0.34
C PHE A 143 14.74 7.63 -0.10
N GLU A 144 15.65 7.59 0.86
CA GLU A 144 17.08 7.50 0.57
C GLU A 144 17.43 6.05 0.24
N HIS A 145 17.95 5.86 -0.99
CA HIS A 145 18.40 4.56 -1.44
C HIS A 145 19.82 4.30 -0.95
N ASP A 146 20.02 3.23 -0.21
CA ASP A 146 21.34 2.74 0.15
C ASP A 146 21.83 1.73 -0.90
N PHE A 147 22.72 2.19 -1.79
CA PHE A 147 23.29 1.37 -2.84
C PHE A 147 24.52 0.56 -2.39
N THR A 148 24.88 0.56 -1.11
CA THR A 148 26.04 -0.15 -0.58
C THR A 148 25.73 -1.59 -0.20
N LYS A 149 24.44 -1.96 -0.05
CA LYS A 149 24.02 -3.30 0.38
C LYS A 149 22.71 -3.74 -0.27
N LEU A 150 22.57 -5.03 -0.46
CA LEU A 150 21.34 -5.71 -0.89
C LEU A 150 21.04 -6.88 0.04
N PRO A 151 19.75 -7.23 0.21
CA PRO A 151 19.37 -8.47 0.87
C PRO A 151 19.92 -9.71 0.14
N LYS A 152 20.27 -10.75 0.87
CA LYS A 152 20.70 -12.04 0.27
C LYS A 152 19.56 -12.71 -0.50
N VAL A 153 18.33 -12.56 -0.01
CA VAL A 153 17.11 -13.10 -0.62
C VAL A 153 16.19 -11.95 -1.01
N LEU A 154 16.03 -11.76 -2.31
CA LEU A 154 15.15 -10.75 -2.90
C LEU A 154 13.83 -11.38 -3.34
N SER A 155 12.74 -10.66 -3.18
CA SER A 155 11.45 -10.97 -3.80
C SER A 155 11.07 -9.86 -4.76
N TRP A 156 10.73 -10.24 -6.00
CA TRP A 156 10.26 -9.36 -7.06
C TRP A 156 8.82 -9.65 -7.39
N ASP A 157 8.00 -8.60 -7.49
CA ASP A 157 6.59 -8.72 -7.81
C ASP A 157 6.11 -7.49 -8.58
N GLU A 158 4.89 -7.56 -9.11
CA GLU A 158 4.20 -6.47 -9.80
C GLU A 158 2.88 -6.15 -9.09
N PHE A 159 2.55 -4.88 -9.04
CA PHE A 159 1.24 -4.47 -8.55
C PHE A 159 0.60 -3.42 -9.45
N SER A 160 -0.73 -3.43 -9.51
CA SER A 160 -1.48 -2.43 -10.27
C SER A 160 -1.52 -1.10 -9.52
N ARG A 161 -0.94 -0.06 -10.11
CA ARG A 161 -0.89 1.28 -9.53
C ARG A 161 -2.12 2.11 -9.90
N ASN A 162 -2.43 2.22 -11.18
CA ASN A 162 -3.56 3.02 -11.69
C ASN A 162 -4.09 2.43 -13.01
N LYS A 163 -5.39 2.13 -13.09
CA LYS A 163 -6.08 1.75 -14.34
C LYS A 163 -5.29 0.74 -15.21
N GLY A 164 -4.75 -0.33 -14.59
CA GLY A 164 -4.03 -1.39 -15.31
C GLY A 164 -2.56 -1.12 -15.61
N LYS A 165 -1.99 0.01 -15.16
CA LYS A 165 -0.54 0.23 -15.23
C LYS A 165 0.13 -0.52 -14.09
N LEU A 166 1.06 -1.41 -14.43
CA LEU A 166 1.83 -2.19 -13.48
C LEU A 166 3.05 -1.39 -13.01
N ALA A 167 3.29 -1.43 -11.72
CA ALA A 167 4.50 -0.99 -11.05
C ALA A 167 5.29 -2.21 -10.57
N PHE A 168 6.62 -2.08 -10.53
CA PHE A 168 7.51 -3.12 -10.02
C PHE A 168 7.86 -2.85 -8.56
N ILE A 169 7.93 -3.92 -7.76
CA ILE A 169 8.39 -3.88 -6.38
C ILE A 169 9.50 -4.91 -6.17
N ALA A 170 10.55 -4.51 -5.46
CA ALA A 170 11.56 -5.41 -4.91
C ALA A 170 11.62 -5.26 -3.40
N GLN A 171 11.63 -6.38 -2.70
CA GLN A 171 11.67 -6.41 -1.24
C GLN A 171 12.64 -7.49 -0.72
N ASN A 172 13.08 -7.31 0.50
CA ASN A 172 13.75 -8.37 1.24
C ASN A 172 12.72 -9.46 1.56
N PHE A 173 12.97 -10.69 1.13
CA PHE A 173 12.05 -11.81 1.35
C PHE A 173 11.86 -12.13 2.84
N GLU A 174 12.92 -12.03 3.65
CA GLU A 174 12.89 -12.39 5.07
C GLU A 174 12.19 -11.34 5.93
N THR A 175 12.61 -10.07 5.79
CA THR A 175 12.11 -8.95 6.61
C THR A 175 10.89 -8.26 6.03
N ARG A 176 10.57 -8.53 4.75
CA ARG A 176 9.53 -7.86 3.95
C ARG A 176 9.75 -6.35 3.80
N SER A 177 10.93 -5.85 4.13
CA SER A 177 11.26 -4.44 3.91
C SER A 177 11.41 -4.15 2.43
N ILE A 178 10.88 -3.00 2.00
CA ILE A 178 10.92 -2.58 0.60
C ILE A 178 12.33 -2.12 0.25
N VAL A 179 12.91 -2.72 -0.79
CA VAL A 179 14.18 -2.28 -1.38
C VAL A 179 13.92 -1.15 -2.37
N THR A 180 12.91 -1.31 -3.23
CA THR A 180 12.48 -0.26 -4.16
C THR A 180 11.08 -0.51 -4.71
N ILE A 181 10.45 0.59 -5.15
CA ILE A 181 9.24 0.57 -5.98
C ILE A 181 9.56 1.42 -7.22
N LEU A 182 9.35 0.84 -8.41
CA LEU A 182 9.56 1.53 -9.68
C LEU A 182 8.21 1.76 -10.37
N ASP A 183 8.09 2.89 -11.06
CA ASP A 183 6.84 3.35 -11.69
C ASP A 183 6.29 2.43 -12.79
N ASN A 184 7.10 1.51 -13.28
CA ASN A 184 6.73 0.51 -14.27
C ASN A 184 7.59 -0.75 -14.14
N ASN A 185 7.14 -1.84 -14.77
CA ASN A 185 7.79 -3.15 -14.79
C ASN A 185 8.71 -3.36 -16.01
N ARG A 186 9.06 -2.30 -16.76
CA ARG A 186 9.91 -2.43 -17.95
C ARG A 186 11.30 -2.92 -17.57
N GLN A 187 11.83 -3.88 -18.31
CA GLN A 187 13.16 -4.44 -18.08
C GLN A 187 14.26 -3.38 -18.03
N THR A 188 14.19 -2.35 -18.88
CA THR A 188 15.16 -1.25 -18.90
C THR A 188 15.14 -0.46 -17.61
N THR A 189 13.95 -0.17 -17.05
CA THR A 189 13.80 0.56 -15.79
C THR A 189 14.39 -0.22 -14.63
N ILE A 190 14.09 -1.54 -14.55
CA ILE A 190 14.61 -2.42 -13.53
C ILE A 190 16.13 -2.54 -13.63
N LYS A 191 16.67 -2.77 -14.84
CA LYS A 191 18.11 -2.83 -15.07
C LYS A 191 18.81 -1.55 -14.63
N ASN A 192 18.32 -0.38 -15.06
CA ASN A 192 18.90 0.91 -14.73
C ASN A 192 18.91 1.17 -13.22
N TYR A 193 17.90 0.72 -12.50
CA TYR A 193 17.87 0.83 -11.05
C TYR A 193 18.93 -0.06 -10.40
N PHE A 194 18.95 -1.38 -10.70
CA PHE A 194 19.87 -2.30 -10.04
C PHE A 194 21.33 -2.13 -10.49
N TYR A 195 21.61 -1.54 -11.67
CA TYR A 195 22.97 -1.18 -12.05
C TYR A 195 23.57 -0.03 -11.24
N LYS A 196 22.79 0.71 -10.47
CA LYS A 196 23.32 1.66 -9.48
C LYS A 196 24.08 0.97 -8.35
N TYR A 197 23.76 -0.31 -8.08
CA TYR A 197 24.52 -1.11 -7.12
C TYR A 197 25.82 -1.60 -7.77
N PRO A 198 26.99 -1.46 -7.10
CA PRO A 198 28.24 -2.06 -7.56
C PRO A 198 28.08 -3.56 -7.84
N ARG A 199 28.87 -4.08 -8.78
CA ARG A 199 28.81 -5.51 -9.13
C ARG A 199 29.03 -6.40 -7.91
N ALA A 200 30.02 -6.08 -7.06
CA ALA A 200 30.31 -6.82 -5.84
C ALA A 200 29.06 -6.94 -4.92
N VAL A 201 28.28 -5.86 -4.79
CA VAL A 201 27.04 -5.87 -4.00
C VAL A 201 25.96 -6.73 -4.66
N ARG A 202 25.82 -6.68 -5.99
CA ARG A 202 24.86 -7.53 -6.72
C ARG A 202 25.21 -9.03 -6.65
N GLU A 203 26.49 -9.36 -6.55
CA GLU A 203 26.96 -10.74 -6.39
C GLU A 203 26.75 -11.30 -4.97
N THR A 204 26.39 -10.51 -3.98
CA THR A 204 26.00 -10.99 -2.64
C THR A 204 24.58 -11.54 -2.58
N VAL A 205 23.76 -11.28 -3.60
CA VAL A 205 22.40 -11.82 -3.68
C VAL A 205 22.47 -13.31 -4.01
N GLU A 206 21.91 -14.12 -3.12
CA GLU A 206 21.95 -15.58 -3.19
C GLU A 206 20.70 -16.16 -3.87
N VAL A 207 19.54 -15.52 -3.65
CA VAL A 207 18.24 -15.97 -4.19
C VAL A 207 17.40 -14.77 -4.64
N VAL A 208 16.73 -14.92 -5.78
CA VAL A 208 15.69 -13.99 -6.22
C VAL A 208 14.41 -14.76 -6.52
N THR A 209 13.35 -14.48 -5.78
CA THR A 209 12.01 -15.00 -6.09
C THR A 209 11.33 -14.09 -7.11
N VAL A 210 10.79 -14.66 -8.15
CA VAL A 210 10.14 -13.95 -9.26
C VAL A 210 8.83 -14.61 -9.66
N ASP A 211 7.93 -13.82 -10.24
CA ASP A 211 6.78 -14.35 -10.96
C ASP A 211 7.24 -15.17 -12.19
N MET A 212 6.39 -16.05 -12.65
CA MET A 212 6.60 -16.88 -13.85
C MET A 212 6.62 -16.07 -15.17
N SER A 213 6.64 -14.76 -15.10
CA SER A 213 6.83 -13.92 -16.27
C SER A 213 8.18 -14.20 -16.93
N GLY A 214 8.17 -14.71 -18.15
CA GLY A 214 9.39 -15.03 -18.90
C GLY A 214 10.36 -13.86 -19.09
N SER A 215 9.89 -12.63 -18.77
CA SER A 215 10.69 -11.41 -18.82
C SER A 215 11.69 -11.26 -17.67
N TYR A 216 11.40 -11.83 -16.49
CA TYR A 216 12.21 -11.64 -15.29
C TYR A 216 13.41 -12.58 -15.20
N ILE A 217 13.31 -13.81 -15.68
CA ILE A 217 14.39 -14.80 -15.60
C ILE A 217 15.68 -14.30 -16.29
N PRO A 218 15.66 -13.82 -17.56
CA PRO A 218 16.87 -13.36 -18.24
C PRO A 218 17.49 -12.13 -17.59
N ILE A 219 16.64 -11.22 -17.07
CA ILE A 219 17.12 -9.98 -16.45
C ILE A 219 17.74 -10.27 -15.08
N THR A 220 17.16 -11.18 -14.29
CA THR A 220 17.68 -11.58 -12.99
C THR A 220 19.04 -12.25 -13.14
N LYS A 221 19.19 -13.17 -14.09
CA LYS A 221 20.51 -13.82 -14.39
C LYS A 221 21.58 -12.79 -14.74
N LYS A 222 21.22 -11.73 -15.48
CA LYS A 222 22.15 -10.67 -15.87
C LYS A 222 22.51 -9.75 -14.70
N LEU A 223 21.57 -9.45 -13.83
CA LEU A 223 21.77 -8.53 -12.70
C LEU A 223 22.46 -9.20 -11.52
N PHE A 224 22.10 -10.44 -11.23
CA PHE A 224 22.55 -11.22 -10.08
C PHE A 224 23.12 -12.58 -10.54
N PRO A 225 24.35 -12.61 -11.07
CA PRO A 225 24.88 -13.79 -11.73
C PRO A 225 25.09 -15.00 -10.79
N ARG A 226 25.18 -14.78 -9.49
CA ARG A 226 25.32 -15.83 -8.47
C ARG A 226 24.00 -16.26 -7.84
N ALA A 227 22.91 -15.54 -8.10
CA ALA A 227 21.63 -15.82 -7.48
C ALA A 227 20.92 -17.01 -8.11
N LYS A 228 20.35 -17.87 -7.26
CA LYS A 228 19.37 -18.87 -7.67
C LYS A 228 18.03 -18.18 -7.91
N ILE A 229 17.38 -18.50 -9.03
CA ILE A 229 16.04 -17.97 -9.34
C ILE A 229 15.02 -18.99 -8.85
N VAL A 230 14.08 -18.52 -8.04
CA VAL A 230 12.98 -19.32 -7.50
C VAL A 230 11.68 -18.74 -7.98
N LEU A 231 10.81 -19.57 -8.55
CA LEU A 231 9.49 -19.15 -8.97
C LEU A 231 8.55 -19.06 -7.77
N ASP A 232 7.72 -18.01 -7.73
CA ASP A 232 6.76 -17.83 -6.65
C ASP A 232 5.66 -18.90 -6.74
N ARG A 233 5.52 -19.67 -5.67
CA ARG A 233 4.54 -20.75 -5.54
C ARG A 233 3.10 -20.28 -5.73
N PHE A 234 2.77 -19.05 -5.33
CA PHE A 234 1.44 -18.50 -5.48
C PHE A 234 1.02 -18.46 -6.96
N HIS A 235 1.90 -18.03 -7.84
CA HIS A 235 1.63 -17.93 -9.27
C HIS A 235 1.40 -19.28 -9.94
N ILE A 236 2.10 -20.33 -9.49
CA ILE A 236 1.88 -21.71 -9.99
C ILE A 236 0.42 -22.13 -9.76
N ILE A 237 -0.05 -22.01 -8.52
CA ILE A 237 -1.46 -22.33 -8.17
C ILE A 237 -2.45 -21.43 -8.93
N GLN A 238 -2.12 -20.16 -9.09
CA GLN A 238 -2.97 -19.22 -9.81
C GLN A 238 -3.12 -19.61 -11.29
N HIS A 239 -2.05 -20.04 -11.95
CA HIS A 239 -2.09 -20.51 -13.35
C HIS A 239 -2.92 -21.78 -13.49
N LEU A 240 -2.72 -22.78 -12.62
CA LEU A 240 -3.55 -24.00 -12.61
C LEU A 240 -5.02 -23.67 -12.38
N SER A 241 -5.31 -22.82 -11.42
CA SER A 241 -6.67 -22.39 -11.11
C SER A 241 -7.34 -21.67 -12.29
N ARG A 242 -6.60 -20.81 -13.00
CA ARG A 242 -7.09 -20.14 -14.22
C ARG A 242 -7.38 -21.14 -15.33
N ALA A 243 -6.49 -22.12 -15.58
CA ALA A 243 -6.71 -23.17 -16.58
C ALA A 243 -8.01 -23.95 -16.26
N MET A 244 -8.17 -24.39 -15.01
CA MET A 244 -9.37 -25.09 -14.55
C MET A 244 -10.64 -24.23 -14.75
N MET A 245 -10.60 -22.93 -14.42
CA MET A 245 -11.74 -22.04 -14.57
C MET A 245 -12.06 -21.75 -16.05
N THR A 246 -11.07 -21.62 -16.92
CA THR A 246 -11.27 -21.49 -18.37
C THR A 246 -11.93 -22.74 -18.92
N THR A 247 -11.40 -23.93 -18.64
CA THR A 247 -11.96 -25.22 -19.05
C THR A 247 -13.40 -25.38 -18.58
N ARG A 248 -13.70 -25.07 -17.31
CA ARG A 248 -15.06 -25.08 -16.78
C ARG A 248 -15.99 -24.14 -17.59
N ILE A 249 -15.52 -22.94 -17.97
CA ILE A 249 -16.31 -22.00 -18.76
C ILE A 249 -16.60 -22.55 -20.16
N ASP A 250 -15.60 -23.14 -20.79
CA ASP A 250 -15.75 -23.69 -22.15
C ASP A 250 -16.73 -24.87 -22.15
N ILE A 251 -16.59 -25.79 -21.20
CA ILE A 251 -17.56 -26.90 -21.03
C ILE A 251 -18.94 -26.37 -20.67
N MET A 252 -19.04 -25.38 -19.76
CA MET A 252 -20.32 -24.78 -19.41
C MET A 252 -21.05 -24.20 -20.60
N LYS A 253 -20.36 -23.60 -21.57
CA LYS A 253 -20.93 -22.99 -22.75
C LYS A 253 -21.51 -24.01 -23.76
N THR A 254 -21.20 -25.28 -23.66
CA THR A 254 -21.79 -26.34 -24.47
C THR A 254 -23.22 -26.67 -24.06
N PHE A 255 -23.64 -26.25 -22.85
CA PHE A 255 -24.98 -26.48 -22.33
C PHE A 255 -25.89 -25.27 -22.54
N ASP A 256 -27.19 -25.51 -22.67
CA ASP A 256 -28.20 -24.44 -22.71
C ASP A 256 -28.13 -23.60 -21.44
N THR A 257 -28.22 -22.27 -21.56
CA THR A 257 -28.08 -21.30 -20.48
C THR A 257 -29.08 -21.44 -19.33
N ARG A 258 -30.26 -22.01 -19.62
CA ARG A 258 -31.33 -22.28 -18.66
C ARG A 258 -31.22 -23.66 -18.01
N SER A 259 -30.37 -24.52 -18.55
CA SER A 259 -30.18 -25.89 -18.06
C SER A 259 -29.58 -25.95 -16.67
N LEU A 260 -29.82 -27.05 -15.98
CA LEU A 260 -29.25 -27.30 -14.65
C LEU A 260 -27.72 -27.43 -14.69
N PRO A 261 -27.09 -28.13 -15.68
CA PRO A 261 -25.64 -28.20 -15.83
C PRO A 261 -25.00 -26.80 -15.95
N TYR A 262 -25.53 -25.96 -16.85
CA TYR A 262 -25.00 -24.59 -17.03
C TYR A 262 -25.04 -23.80 -15.72
N ARG A 263 -26.22 -23.75 -15.08
CA ARG A 263 -26.41 -23.01 -13.80
C ARG A 263 -25.55 -23.54 -12.67
N SER A 264 -25.36 -24.86 -12.60
CA SER A 264 -24.53 -25.51 -11.61
C SER A 264 -23.06 -25.04 -11.75
N MET A 265 -22.48 -25.15 -12.95
CA MET A 265 -21.12 -24.72 -13.23
C MET A 265 -20.93 -23.21 -13.04
N LYS A 266 -21.93 -22.39 -13.40
CA LYS A 266 -21.91 -20.94 -13.28
C LYS A 266 -21.93 -20.47 -11.83
N ASN A 267 -22.85 -21.02 -11.03
CA ASN A 267 -23.12 -20.49 -9.69
C ASN A 267 -22.15 -21.03 -8.62
N HIS A 268 -21.58 -22.23 -8.87
CA HIS A 268 -20.73 -22.92 -7.87
C HIS A 268 -19.23 -22.94 -8.25
N TRP A 269 -18.79 -22.07 -9.17
CA TRP A 269 -17.40 -22.05 -9.64
C TRP A 269 -16.38 -21.91 -8.51
N ARG A 270 -16.70 -21.14 -7.45
CA ARG A 270 -15.80 -20.97 -6.28
C ARG A 270 -15.60 -22.26 -5.50
N ILE A 271 -16.60 -23.15 -5.51
CA ILE A 271 -16.50 -24.46 -4.85
C ILE A 271 -15.63 -25.39 -5.67
N LEU A 272 -15.78 -25.37 -7.02
CA LEU A 272 -14.96 -26.16 -7.95
C LEU A 272 -13.49 -25.73 -7.96
N GLN A 273 -13.21 -24.47 -7.65
CA GLN A 273 -11.85 -23.91 -7.60
C GLN A 273 -11.09 -24.29 -6.31
N LYS A 274 -11.82 -24.60 -5.22
CA LYS A 274 -11.21 -24.91 -3.94
C LYS A 274 -10.56 -26.30 -3.92
N ASP A 275 -9.54 -26.43 -3.10
CA ASP A 275 -9.00 -27.74 -2.71
C ASP A 275 -10.11 -28.58 -2.09
N SER A 276 -10.36 -29.74 -2.65
CA SER A 276 -11.44 -30.65 -2.21
C SER A 276 -11.31 -31.08 -0.75
N ARG A 277 -10.10 -31.16 -0.22
CA ARG A 277 -9.81 -31.51 1.18
C ARG A 277 -10.23 -30.40 2.17
N LYS A 278 -10.30 -29.15 1.66
CA LYS A 278 -10.66 -27.94 2.43
C LYS A 278 -12.12 -27.53 2.26
N LEU A 279 -12.94 -28.36 1.62
CA LEU A 279 -14.35 -28.10 1.48
C LEU A 279 -15.05 -28.23 2.81
N SER A 280 -15.86 -27.23 3.17
CA SER A 280 -16.67 -27.25 4.40
C SER A 280 -17.68 -28.39 4.38
N LEU A 281 -17.96 -28.96 5.54
CA LEU A 281 -19.04 -29.92 5.75
C LEU A 281 -20.38 -29.26 6.07
N ASN A 282 -20.41 -27.94 6.25
CA ASN A 282 -21.62 -27.20 6.57
C ASN A 282 -22.62 -27.25 5.41
N ARG A 283 -23.85 -27.58 5.74
CA ARG A 283 -24.94 -27.59 4.76
C ARG A 283 -25.48 -26.20 4.52
N PHE A 284 -25.86 -25.91 3.26
CA PHE A 284 -26.51 -24.67 2.86
C PHE A 284 -27.60 -24.96 1.82
N PHE A 285 -28.60 -24.10 1.73
CA PHE A 285 -29.63 -24.23 0.70
C PHE A 285 -29.10 -23.72 -0.64
N SER A 286 -29.00 -24.61 -1.61
CA SER A 286 -28.59 -24.27 -2.97
C SER A 286 -29.83 -23.97 -3.82
N ARG A 287 -30.02 -22.71 -4.19
CA ARG A 287 -31.09 -22.31 -5.13
C ARG A 287 -30.97 -23.01 -6.49
N THR A 288 -29.77 -23.37 -6.91
CA THR A 288 -29.52 -24.07 -8.17
C THR A 288 -30.09 -25.49 -8.17
N PHE A 289 -29.91 -26.20 -7.07
CA PHE A 289 -30.37 -27.58 -6.91
C PHE A 289 -31.72 -27.68 -6.21
N GLY A 290 -32.28 -26.61 -5.63
CA GLY A 290 -33.52 -26.59 -4.91
C GLY A 290 -33.52 -27.40 -3.60
N GLN A 291 -32.35 -27.66 -3.01
CA GLN A 291 -32.19 -28.52 -1.83
C GLN A 291 -31.01 -28.07 -0.97
N THR A 292 -31.00 -28.54 0.29
CA THR A 292 -29.92 -28.34 1.22
C THR A 292 -28.80 -29.35 0.96
N VAL A 293 -27.60 -28.84 0.64
CA VAL A 293 -26.43 -29.62 0.22
C VAL A 293 -25.17 -29.16 0.92
N THR A 294 -24.17 -30.04 1.00
CA THR A 294 -22.79 -29.66 1.35
C THR A 294 -22.02 -29.21 0.09
N PRO A 295 -20.92 -28.46 0.23
CA PRO A 295 -20.02 -28.15 -0.88
C PRO A 295 -19.51 -29.40 -1.63
N ARG A 296 -19.29 -30.51 -0.93
CA ARG A 296 -18.86 -31.78 -1.53
C ARG A 296 -19.95 -32.39 -2.43
N GLU A 297 -21.20 -32.38 -1.95
CA GLU A 297 -22.36 -32.84 -2.76
C GLU A 297 -22.57 -31.95 -3.99
N VAL A 298 -22.32 -30.61 -3.88
CA VAL A 298 -22.37 -29.71 -5.02
C VAL A 298 -21.34 -30.09 -6.06
N VAL A 299 -20.09 -30.36 -5.67
CA VAL A 299 -19.04 -30.82 -6.60
C VAL A 299 -19.48 -32.09 -7.30
N GLN A 300 -19.86 -33.13 -6.53
CA GLN A 300 -20.29 -34.42 -7.10
C GLN A 300 -21.42 -34.27 -8.09
N LYS A 301 -22.48 -33.53 -7.73
CA LYS A 301 -23.63 -33.28 -8.62
C LYS A 301 -23.22 -32.52 -9.88
N THR A 302 -22.29 -31.57 -9.77
CA THR A 302 -21.83 -30.76 -10.91
C THR A 302 -20.97 -31.58 -11.84
N LEU A 303 -20.08 -32.42 -11.33
CA LEU A 303 -19.18 -33.28 -12.13
C LEU A 303 -19.98 -34.37 -12.88
N ASN A 304 -21.09 -34.84 -12.35
CA ASN A 304 -21.96 -35.85 -13.01
C ASN A 304 -22.60 -35.33 -14.30
N PHE A 305 -22.54 -34.02 -14.60
CA PHE A 305 -23.06 -33.48 -15.86
C PHE A 305 -22.08 -33.57 -17.03
N SER A 306 -20.77 -33.80 -16.76
CA SER A 306 -19.73 -33.84 -17.80
C SER A 306 -18.53 -34.65 -17.32
N GLU A 307 -18.25 -35.76 -18.02
CA GLU A 307 -17.04 -36.57 -17.78
C GLU A 307 -15.77 -35.77 -18.07
N GLU A 308 -15.82 -34.87 -19.06
CA GLU A 308 -14.69 -33.98 -19.37
C GLU A 308 -14.39 -33.04 -18.18
N LEU A 309 -15.43 -32.40 -17.61
CA LEU A 309 -15.25 -31.56 -16.42
C LEU A 309 -14.71 -32.35 -15.24
N LYS A 310 -15.17 -33.59 -15.07
CA LYS A 310 -14.72 -34.47 -14.02
C LYS A 310 -13.23 -34.80 -14.16
N PHE A 311 -12.77 -35.16 -15.36
CA PHE A 311 -11.37 -35.40 -15.67
C PHE A 311 -10.48 -34.20 -15.31
N TYR A 312 -10.83 -32.99 -15.77
CA TYR A 312 -10.03 -31.79 -15.46
C TYR A 312 -10.09 -31.39 -13.99
N TYR A 313 -11.22 -31.61 -13.33
CA TYR A 313 -11.31 -31.37 -11.90
C TYR A 313 -10.42 -32.32 -11.11
N GLU A 314 -10.43 -33.59 -11.38
CA GLU A 314 -9.61 -34.60 -10.73
C GLU A 314 -8.10 -34.32 -10.98
N LEU A 315 -7.71 -34.06 -12.21
CA LEU A 315 -6.36 -33.66 -12.57
C LEU A 315 -5.90 -32.41 -11.78
N TYR A 316 -6.76 -31.39 -11.73
CA TYR A 316 -6.50 -30.17 -10.97
C TYR A 316 -6.33 -30.45 -9.47
N GLN A 317 -7.15 -31.29 -8.88
CA GLN A 317 -7.05 -31.65 -7.45
C GLN A 317 -5.79 -32.47 -7.13
N ILE A 318 -5.38 -33.39 -7.99
CA ILE A 318 -4.15 -34.18 -7.83
C ILE A 318 -2.92 -33.26 -7.94
N LEU A 319 -2.89 -32.37 -8.92
CA LEU A 319 -1.82 -31.36 -9.05
C LEU A 319 -1.73 -30.46 -7.83
N LEU A 320 -2.86 -29.97 -7.31
CA LEU A 320 -2.91 -29.21 -6.06
C LEU A 320 -2.37 -30.01 -4.88
N PHE A 321 -2.70 -31.28 -4.80
CA PHE A 321 -2.23 -32.17 -3.74
C PHE A 321 -0.72 -32.28 -3.74
N HIS A 322 -0.12 -32.74 -4.84
CA HIS A 322 1.34 -32.90 -4.92
C HIS A 322 2.10 -31.59 -4.74
N PHE A 323 1.55 -30.49 -5.25
CA PHE A 323 2.14 -29.17 -5.04
C PHE A 323 2.15 -28.74 -3.57
N GLN A 324 1.07 -28.99 -2.81
CA GLN A 324 0.98 -28.63 -1.39
C GLN A 324 1.86 -29.54 -0.51
N GLU A 325 1.93 -30.81 -0.82
CA GLU A 325 2.81 -31.78 -0.16
C GLU A 325 4.30 -31.65 -0.55
N MET A 326 4.64 -30.62 -1.37
CA MET A 326 6.00 -30.39 -1.89
C MET A 326 6.60 -31.60 -2.64
N ASN A 327 5.75 -32.44 -3.20
CA ASN A 327 6.16 -33.61 -3.97
C ASN A 327 6.40 -33.22 -5.43
N SER A 328 7.55 -32.57 -5.68
CA SER A 328 7.90 -32.07 -7.00
C SER A 328 8.00 -33.17 -8.05
N LYS A 329 8.53 -34.35 -7.69
CA LYS A 329 8.69 -35.46 -8.63
C LYS A 329 7.35 -35.83 -9.26
N TYR A 330 6.39 -36.24 -8.45
CA TYR A 330 5.06 -36.64 -8.95
C TYR A 330 4.28 -35.46 -9.58
N PHE A 331 4.53 -34.23 -9.13
CA PHE A 331 3.93 -33.06 -9.76
C PHE A 331 4.38 -32.92 -11.22
N PHE A 332 5.68 -33.02 -11.49
CA PHE A 332 6.22 -32.90 -12.85
C PHE A 332 5.90 -34.12 -13.71
N GLU A 333 5.96 -35.33 -13.18
CA GLU A 333 5.53 -36.56 -13.88
C GLU A 333 4.06 -36.42 -14.37
N LEU A 334 3.15 -35.93 -13.53
CA LEU A 334 1.76 -35.69 -13.92
C LEU A 334 1.63 -34.63 -15.04
N LEU A 335 2.46 -33.60 -15.07
CA LEU A 335 2.46 -32.62 -16.14
C LEU A 335 2.92 -33.26 -17.45
N GLU A 336 3.99 -34.03 -17.43
CA GLU A 336 4.54 -34.70 -18.60
C GLU A 336 3.56 -35.74 -19.17
N ASP A 337 3.04 -36.63 -18.35
CA ASP A 337 2.12 -37.70 -18.74
C ASP A 337 0.82 -37.16 -19.35
N ASN A 338 0.34 -35.97 -18.93
CA ASN A 338 -0.90 -35.40 -19.40
C ASN A 338 -0.73 -34.30 -20.45
N LEU A 339 0.50 -33.92 -20.83
CA LEU A 339 0.76 -32.77 -21.70
C LEU A 339 0.03 -32.83 -23.05
N ASP A 340 -0.08 -34.01 -23.65
CA ASP A 340 -0.71 -34.21 -24.94
C ASP A 340 -2.21 -34.55 -24.84
N LEU A 341 -2.68 -34.90 -23.66
CA LEU A 341 -4.07 -35.27 -23.40
C LEU A 341 -4.96 -34.08 -23.03
N VAL A 342 -4.36 -32.99 -22.52
CA VAL A 342 -5.10 -31.86 -22.00
C VAL A 342 -5.45 -30.82 -23.07
N ASN A 343 -6.49 -30.04 -22.80
CA ASN A 343 -6.94 -28.93 -23.63
C ASN A 343 -5.92 -27.78 -23.69
N PRO A 344 -6.10 -26.81 -24.62
CA PRO A 344 -5.16 -25.68 -24.77
C PRO A 344 -4.92 -24.87 -23.51
N ALA A 345 -5.93 -24.73 -22.63
CA ALA A 345 -5.79 -23.95 -21.39
C ALA A 345 -4.78 -24.62 -20.43
N PHE A 346 -4.92 -25.91 -20.19
CA PHE A 346 -3.98 -26.67 -19.37
C PHE A 346 -2.63 -26.88 -20.08
N LYS A 347 -2.64 -27.13 -21.41
CA LYS A 347 -1.42 -27.33 -22.20
C LYS A 347 -0.48 -26.12 -22.13
N THR A 348 -1.04 -24.91 -22.17
CA THR A 348 -0.27 -23.66 -22.02
C THR A 348 0.40 -23.59 -20.66
N VAL A 349 -0.33 -23.92 -19.60
CA VAL A 349 0.21 -23.91 -18.22
C VAL A 349 1.27 -24.96 -18.03
N PHE A 350 1.05 -26.19 -18.51
CA PHE A 350 1.99 -27.28 -18.40
C PHE A 350 3.31 -26.96 -19.11
N LYS A 351 3.25 -26.44 -20.35
CA LYS A 351 4.46 -25.97 -21.06
C LYS A 351 5.19 -24.83 -20.38
N THR A 352 4.52 -24.05 -19.54
CA THR A 352 5.15 -22.98 -18.78
C THR A 352 5.89 -23.52 -17.56
N PHE A 353 5.46 -24.67 -17.02
CA PHE A 353 6.05 -25.28 -15.84
C PHE A 353 7.19 -26.22 -16.16
N LEU A 354 7.12 -26.93 -17.29
CA LEU A 354 8.17 -27.78 -17.85
C LEU A 354 9.26 -26.94 -18.55
#